data_c7ee5f0ba5bd100c39954b0a66bafeaf
#
_entry.id   c7ee5f0ba5bd100c39954b0a66bafeaf
#
_cell.length_a   1.000
_cell.length_b   1.000
_cell.length_c   1.000
_cell.angle_alpha   90.00
_cell.angle_beta   90.00
_cell.angle_gamma   90.00
#
_symmetry.space_group_name_H-M   'P 1'
#
loop_
_entity.id
_entity.type
_entity.pdbx_description
1 polymer ?
#
loop_
_entity_poly.entity_id
_entity_poly.type
_entity_poly.pdbx_seq_one_letter_code
_entity_poly.pdbx_strand_id
1 'polypeptide(L)'
;MPLPTIHIFSKSELYFILAEAQLHTDEDVTEAYQIAVEAFVKEILTWMSDDISMAATFAASLGTPTLKTLFEQKYLAQCVDEQVETYNDFRRLEAMGESYITLTNPHNKQSGINRYPYRLPYGNSSVTSNPNVADAYGDGFYIYDKKTWINGGN
;
A
#
# COMPACT_ATOMS: atom_id res chain seq x y z
N MET A 1 8.78 -18.14 -22.90
CA MET A 1 8.46 -17.55 -21.59
C MET A 1 7.24 -16.68 -21.81
N PRO A 2 6.09 -16.89 -21.15
CA PRO A 2 4.99 -15.95 -21.26
C PRO A 2 5.45 -14.59 -20.73
N LEU A 3 4.98 -13.51 -21.36
CA LEU A 3 5.24 -12.15 -20.86
C LEU A 3 4.60 -12.01 -19.48
N PRO A 4 5.24 -11.32 -18.53
CA PRO A 4 4.64 -11.06 -17.23
C PRO A 4 3.34 -10.28 -17.42
N THR A 5 2.29 -10.71 -16.74
CA THR A 5 1.02 -9.99 -16.72
C THR A 5 1.23 -8.69 -15.93
N ILE A 6 0.92 -7.57 -16.54
CA ILE A 6 0.91 -6.28 -15.82
C ILE A 6 -0.49 -6.07 -15.29
N HIS A 7 -0.62 -6.03 -13.98
CA HIS A 7 -1.87 -5.71 -13.31
C HIS A 7 -2.07 -4.20 -13.36
N ILE A 8 -3.16 -3.76 -13.98
CA ILE A 8 -3.58 -2.34 -13.96
C ILE A 8 -4.60 -2.15 -12.85
N PHE A 9 -5.45 -3.15 -12.64
CA PHE A 9 -6.49 -3.17 -11.62
C PHE A 9 -6.94 -4.62 -11.40
N SER A 10 -6.79 -5.10 -10.17
CA SER A 10 -7.12 -6.49 -9.86
C SER A 10 -8.55 -6.66 -9.35
N LYS A 11 -9.07 -7.90 -9.45
CA LYS A 11 -10.36 -8.24 -8.83
C LYS A 11 -10.31 -8.06 -7.31
N SER A 12 -9.21 -8.42 -6.69
CA SER A 12 -9.05 -8.25 -5.24
C SER A 12 -9.07 -6.79 -4.83
N GLU A 13 -8.39 -5.93 -5.57
CA GLU A 13 -8.38 -4.48 -5.34
C GLU A 13 -9.79 -3.88 -5.40
N LEU A 14 -10.56 -4.20 -6.47
CA LEU A 14 -11.94 -3.76 -6.62
C LEU A 14 -12.78 -4.08 -5.40
N TYR A 15 -12.72 -5.33 -4.94
CA TYR A 15 -13.54 -5.77 -3.81
C TYR A 15 -13.03 -5.27 -2.47
N PHE A 16 -11.74 -5.02 -2.30
CA PHE A 16 -11.24 -4.31 -1.11
C PHE A 16 -11.72 -2.87 -1.04
N ILE A 17 -11.76 -2.15 -2.17
CA ILE A 17 -12.31 -0.79 -2.23
C ILE A 17 -13.80 -0.80 -1.92
N LEU A 18 -14.56 -1.74 -2.47
CA LEU A 18 -15.99 -1.90 -2.17
C LEU A 18 -16.23 -2.20 -0.68
N ALA A 19 -15.46 -3.13 -0.12
CA ALA A 19 -15.55 -3.48 1.28
C ALA A 19 -15.22 -2.30 2.20
N GLU A 20 -14.22 -1.50 1.85
CA GLU A 20 -13.91 -0.28 2.59
C GLU A 20 -15.06 0.73 2.54
N ALA A 21 -15.65 0.94 1.36
CA ALA A 21 -16.79 1.84 1.20
C ALA A 21 -18.00 1.37 2.04
N GLN A 22 -18.27 0.07 2.06
CA GLN A 22 -19.34 -0.52 2.88
C GLN A 22 -19.09 -0.33 4.38
N LEU A 23 -17.85 -0.48 4.86
CA LEU A 23 -17.51 -0.18 6.25
C LEU A 23 -17.80 1.28 6.63
N HIS A 24 -17.57 2.22 5.72
CA HIS A 24 -17.83 3.63 5.98
C HIS A 24 -19.32 4.02 5.87
N THR A 25 -20.15 3.17 5.27
CA THR A 25 -21.60 3.38 5.12
C THR A 25 -22.44 2.50 6.04
N ASP A 26 -21.80 1.77 6.96
CA ASP A 26 -22.45 0.82 7.88
C ASP A 26 -23.26 -0.29 7.15
N GLU A 27 -22.81 -0.66 5.94
CA GLU A 27 -23.38 -1.77 5.17
C GLU A 27 -22.70 -3.11 5.53
N ASP A 28 -23.30 -4.24 5.11
CA ASP A 28 -22.69 -5.55 5.28
C ASP A 28 -21.49 -5.72 4.33
N VAL A 29 -20.31 -5.72 4.90
CA VAL A 29 -19.02 -5.80 4.23
C VAL A 29 -18.53 -7.24 4.01
N THR A 30 -19.17 -8.21 4.64
CA THR A 30 -18.62 -9.59 4.76
C THR A 30 -18.39 -10.23 3.40
N GLU A 31 -19.38 -10.15 2.50
CA GLU A 31 -19.30 -10.75 1.17
C GLU A 31 -18.19 -10.11 0.31
N ALA A 32 -18.15 -8.78 0.24
CA ALA A 32 -17.15 -8.06 -0.56
C ALA A 32 -15.72 -8.37 -0.06
N TYR A 33 -15.53 -8.36 1.25
CA TYR A 33 -14.25 -8.71 1.85
C TYR A 33 -13.82 -10.14 1.54
N GLN A 34 -14.71 -11.11 1.67
CA GLN A 34 -14.40 -12.51 1.37
C GLN A 34 -14.06 -12.72 -0.10
N ILE A 35 -14.77 -12.06 -1.03
CA ILE A 35 -14.44 -12.11 -2.47
C ILE A 35 -13.06 -11.51 -2.75
N ALA A 36 -12.71 -10.41 -2.08
CA ALA A 36 -11.39 -9.78 -2.22
C ALA A 36 -10.27 -10.74 -1.80
N VAL A 37 -10.39 -11.32 -0.61
CA VAL A 37 -9.40 -12.23 -0.07
C VAL A 37 -9.32 -13.53 -0.89
N GLU A 38 -10.45 -14.09 -1.27
CA GLU A 38 -10.48 -15.29 -2.11
C GLU A 38 -9.77 -15.06 -3.46
N ALA A 39 -10.02 -13.91 -4.10
CA ALA A 39 -9.39 -13.57 -5.37
C ALA A 39 -7.87 -13.47 -5.23
N PHE A 40 -7.38 -12.79 -4.22
CA PHE A 40 -5.95 -12.67 -3.92
C PHE A 40 -5.30 -14.02 -3.62
N VAL A 41 -5.90 -14.83 -2.74
CA VAL A 41 -5.34 -16.12 -2.37
C VAL A 41 -5.31 -17.08 -3.57
N LYS A 42 -6.34 -17.08 -4.43
CA LYS A 42 -6.34 -17.85 -5.66
C LYS A 42 -5.21 -17.46 -6.60
N GLU A 43 -4.91 -16.19 -6.69
CA GLU A 43 -3.81 -15.69 -7.52
C GLU A 43 -2.46 -16.20 -7.01
N ILE A 44 -2.18 -16.05 -5.72
CA ILE A 44 -0.95 -16.53 -5.09
C ILE A 44 -0.80 -18.06 -5.25
N LEU A 45 -1.85 -18.83 -4.97
CA LEU A 45 -1.82 -20.27 -5.11
C LEU A 45 -1.59 -20.68 -6.57
N THR A 46 -2.17 -19.94 -7.54
CA THR A 46 -1.92 -20.16 -8.96
C THR A 46 -0.45 -19.94 -9.33
N TRP A 47 0.18 -18.90 -8.82
CA TRP A 47 1.62 -18.65 -9.01
C TRP A 47 2.50 -19.75 -8.42
N MET A 48 2.10 -20.25 -7.25
CA MET A 48 2.80 -21.33 -6.57
C MET A 48 2.54 -22.72 -7.21
N SER A 49 1.63 -22.79 -8.20
CA SER A 49 1.13 -24.05 -8.77
C SER A 49 0.54 -25.00 -7.71
N ASP A 50 -0.14 -24.41 -6.73
CA ASP A 50 -0.75 -25.11 -5.59
C ASP A 50 -2.29 -25.20 -5.74
N ASP A 51 -2.96 -25.90 -4.82
CA ASP A 51 -4.40 -26.14 -4.85
C ASP A 51 -5.20 -24.89 -4.47
N ILE A 52 -5.88 -24.32 -5.47
CA ILE A 52 -6.72 -23.12 -5.30
C ILE A 52 -8.04 -23.38 -4.55
N SER A 53 -8.42 -24.65 -4.30
CA SER A 53 -9.69 -24.99 -3.64
C SER A 53 -9.78 -24.48 -2.20
N MET A 54 -8.65 -24.27 -1.54
CA MET A 54 -8.56 -23.76 -0.18
C MET A 54 -8.89 -22.27 -0.04
N ALA A 55 -8.83 -21.50 -1.13
CA ALA A 55 -8.97 -20.04 -1.08
C ALA A 55 -10.31 -19.58 -0.52
N ALA A 56 -11.41 -20.17 -0.99
CA ALA A 56 -12.76 -19.83 -0.51
C ALA A 56 -12.95 -20.17 0.98
N THR A 57 -12.45 -21.33 1.41
CA THR A 57 -12.52 -21.76 2.81
C THR A 57 -11.71 -20.83 3.71
N PHE A 58 -10.52 -20.44 3.26
CA PHE A 58 -9.70 -19.47 3.98
C PHE A 58 -10.40 -18.12 4.11
N ALA A 59 -10.90 -17.56 3.00
CA ALA A 59 -11.60 -16.29 3.01
C ALA A 59 -12.81 -16.30 3.96
N ALA A 60 -13.62 -17.36 3.91
CA ALA A 60 -14.77 -17.51 4.80
C ALA A 60 -14.37 -17.61 6.28
N SER A 61 -13.20 -18.16 6.60
CA SER A 61 -12.72 -18.31 7.98
C SER A 61 -12.38 -16.96 8.66
N LEU A 62 -12.17 -15.90 7.89
CA LEU A 62 -11.78 -14.59 8.43
C LEU A 62 -12.96 -13.81 9.03
N GLY A 63 -14.21 -14.19 8.69
CA GLY A 63 -15.42 -13.53 9.20
C GLY A 63 -15.59 -12.10 8.71
N THR A 64 -16.32 -11.30 9.48
CA THR A 64 -16.58 -9.88 9.18
C THR A 64 -15.37 -9.03 9.57
N PRO A 65 -14.81 -8.23 8.66
CA PRO A 65 -13.62 -7.44 8.94
C PRO A 65 -13.92 -6.18 9.76
N THR A 66 -12.92 -5.74 10.49
CA THR A 66 -12.78 -4.34 10.91
C THR A 66 -11.98 -3.58 9.88
N LEU A 67 -11.96 -2.24 9.95
CA LEU A 67 -11.13 -1.43 9.05
C LEU A 67 -9.65 -1.86 9.11
N LYS A 68 -9.14 -2.15 10.32
CA LYS A 68 -7.79 -2.67 10.51
C LYS A 68 -7.55 -3.98 9.76
N THR A 69 -8.39 -5.00 9.99
CA THR A 69 -8.20 -6.32 9.37
C THR A 69 -8.40 -6.28 7.86
N LEU A 70 -9.28 -5.39 7.36
CA LEU A 70 -9.43 -5.16 5.93
C LEU A 70 -8.12 -4.62 5.33
N PHE A 71 -7.53 -3.59 5.95
CA PHE A 71 -6.28 -3.01 5.45
C PHE A 71 -5.09 -3.95 5.57
N GLU A 72 -5.00 -4.76 6.61
CA GLU A 72 -3.97 -5.78 6.73
C GLU A 72 -4.04 -6.79 5.57
N GLN A 73 -5.23 -7.25 5.19
CA GLN A 73 -5.40 -8.15 4.06
C GLN A 73 -5.17 -7.45 2.71
N LYS A 74 -5.65 -6.23 2.55
CA LYS A 74 -5.39 -5.42 1.34
C LYS A 74 -3.90 -5.17 1.15
N TYR A 75 -3.17 -4.84 2.22
CA TYR A 75 -1.73 -4.67 2.21
C TYR A 75 -1.01 -5.93 1.72
N LEU A 76 -1.39 -7.10 2.23
CA LEU A 76 -0.81 -8.38 1.79
C LEU A 76 -1.12 -8.66 0.32
N ALA A 77 -2.32 -8.34 -0.15
CA ALA A 77 -2.73 -8.56 -1.53
C ALA A 77 -1.94 -7.68 -2.52
N GLN A 78 -1.66 -6.43 -2.16
CA GLN A 78 -1.06 -5.44 -3.05
C GLN A 78 0.46 -5.32 -2.94
N CYS A 79 1.08 -5.79 -1.85
CA CYS A 79 2.50 -5.53 -1.57
C CYS A 79 3.47 -6.18 -2.57
N VAL A 80 3.04 -7.13 -3.38
CA VAL A 80 3.87 -7.82 -4.38
C VAL A 80 3.89 -7.06 -5.70
N ASP A 81 2.73 -6.74 -6.26
CA ASP A 81 2.62 -6.18 -7.62
C ASP A 81 2.16 -4.73 -7.68
N GLU A 82 1.49 -4.25 -6.63
CA GLU A 82 0.89 -2.92 -6.56
C GLU A 82 1.51 -2.06 -5.45
N GLN A 83 2.84 -2.03 -5.37
CA GLN A 83 3.56 -1.37 -4.27
C GLN A 83 3.29 0.14 -4.19
N VAL A 84 3.00 0.79 -5.32
CA VAL A 84 2.66 2.22 -5.35
C VAL A 84 1.31 2.46 -4.69
N GLU A 85 0.31 1.65 -5.01
CA GLU A 85 -1.02 1.74 -4.40
C GLU A 85 -0.98 1.34 -2.92
N THR A 86 -0.22 0.32 -2.57
CA THR A 86 0.05 -0.05 -1.18
C THR A 86 0.63 1.13 -0.38
N TYR A 87 1.59 1.85 -0.97
CA TYR A 87 2.19 3.01 -0.33
C TYR A 87 1.22 4.19 -0.23
N ASN A 88 0.42 4.43 -1.26
CA ASN A 88 -0.61 5.46 -1.28
C ASN A 88 -1.66 5.22 -0.20
N ASP A 89 -2.14 3.99 -0.07
CA ASP A 89 -3.09 3.61 0.99
C ASP A 89 -2.50 3.79 2.38
N PHE A 90 -1.26 3.37 2.58
CA PHE A 90 -0.56 3.61 3.85
C PHE A 90 -0.51 5.10 4.18
N ARG A 91 -0.19 5.97 3.21
CA ARG A 91 -0.15 7.42 3.42
C ARG A 91 -1.53 8.03 3.65
N ARG A 92 -2.53 7.53 2.95
CA ARG A 92 -3.92 7.95 3.12
C ARG A 92 -4.42 7.66 4.53
N LEU A 93 -4.18 6.45 5.03
CA LEU A 93 -4.54 6.06 6.39
C LEU A 93 -3.84 6.91 7.45
N GLU A 94 -2.53 7.12 7.29
CA GLU A 94 -1.77 7.98 8.19
C GLU A 94 -2.36 9.41 8.25
N ALA A 95 -2.78 9.94 7.09
CA ALA A 95 -3.43 11.25 7.01
C ALA A 95 -4.82 11.28 7.69
N MET A 96 -5.52 10.15 7.73
CA MET A 96 -6.79 9.99 8.45
C MET A 96 -6.61 9.76 9.96
N GLY A 97 -5.37 9.67 10.45
CA GLY A 97 -5.06 9.38 11.84
C GLY A 97 -5.06 7.89 12.19
N GLU A 98 -5.13 7.02 11.18
CA GLU A 98 -5.13 5.58 11.34
C GLU A 98 -3.74 5.02 11.06
N SER A 99 -3.25 4.14 11.93
CA SER A 99 -1.92 3.54 11.79
C SER A 99 -2.00 2.05 12.10
N TYR A 100 -2.46 1.26 11.13
CA TYR A 100 -2.65 -0.17 11.30
C TYR A 100 -1.41 -1.00 11.01
N ILE A 101 -0.51 -0.48 10.17
CA ILE A 101 0.70 -1.17 9.74
C ILE A 101 1.91 -0.34 10.14
N THR A 102 2.83 -0.95 10.87
CA THR A 102 4.11 -0.33 11.19
C THR A 102 5.14 -0.79 10.17
N LEU A 103 5.52 0.12 9.29
CA LEU A 103 6.59 -0.13 8.33
C LEU A 103 7.93 0.19 8.96
N THR A 104 8.88 -0.75 8.82
CA THR A 104 10.28 -0.53 9.17
C THR A 104 11.12 -0.45 7.90
N ASN A 105 12.12 0.43 7.89
CA ASN A 105 13.06 0.55 6.78
C ASN A 105 14.48 0.19 7.25
N PRO A 106 14.77 -1.11 7.44
CA PRO A 106 16.06 -1.57 7.99
C PRO A 106 17.23 -1.29 7.06
N HIS A 107 16.97 -1.05 5.77
CA HIS A 107 17.98 -0.73 4.76
C HIS A 107 18.14 0.76 4.51
N ASN A 108 17.47 1.61 5.28
CA ASN A 108 17.68 3.04 5.19
C ASN A 108 19.14 3.35 5.59
N LYS A 109 19.91 3.84 4.63
CA LYS A 109 21.33 4.18 4.81
C LYS A 109 21.57 5.41 5.68
N GLN A 110 20.53 6.19 5.92
CA GLN A 110 20.61 7.38 6.76
C GLN A 110 20.38 6.97 8.22
N SER A 111 21.42 7.09 9.02
CA SER A 111 21.39 6.71 10.44
C SER A 111 20.28 7.44 11.19
N GLY A 112 19.53 6.70 12.00
CA GLY A 112 18.49 7.24 12.86
C GLY A 112 17.13 7.47 12.19
N ILE A 113 16.99 7.22 10.89
CA ILE A 113 15.71 7.36 10.20
C ILE A 113 15.11 5.98 9.93
N ASN A 114 14.09 5.63 10.70
CA ASN A 114 13.28 4.44 10.47
C ASN A 114 11.88 4.83 9.98
N ARG A 115 11.82 5.51 8.84
CA ARG A 115 10.57 5.99 8.25
C ARG A 115 10.66 6.05 6.74
N TYR A 116 9.51 6.03 6.09
CA TYR A 116 9.40 6.13 4.64
C TYR A 116 9.36 7.59 4.20
N PRO A 117 9.89 7.89 2.99
CA PRO A 117 9.89 9.25 2.48
C PRO A 117 8.48 9.76 2.19
N TYR A 118 8.24 11.04 2.41
CA TYR A 118 7.00 11.72 2.04
C TYR A 118 6.96 12.15 0.57
N ARG A 119 8.10 12.18 -0.08
CA ARG A 119 8.25 12.67 -1.46
C ARG A 119 9.45 12.05 -2.14
N LEU A 120 9.43 12.09 -3.47
CA LEU A 120 10.60 11.71 -4.26
C LEU A 120 11.71 12.77 -4.13
N PRO A 121 12.98 12.35 -4.23
CA PRO A 121 14.11 13.29 -4.27
C PRO A 121 14.10 14.12 -5.56
N TYR A 122 14.67 15.30 -5.49
CA TYR A 122 14.93 16.08 -6.70
C TYR A 122 15.92 15.34 -7.61
N GLY A 123 15.74 15.46 -8.92
CA GLY A 123 16.68 14.91 -9.90
C GLY A 123 18.09 15.49 -9.72
N ASN A 124 19.10 14.65 -9.84
CA ASN A 124 20.49 15.06 -9.63
C ASN A 124 20.91 16.24 -10.55
N SER A 125 20.45 16.25 -11.79
CA SER A 125 20.70 17.38 -12.71
C SER A 125 20.13 18.70 -12.22
N SER A 126 18.95 18.66 -11.60
CA SER A 126 18.32 19.86 -11.02
C SER A 126 19.09 20.38 -9.81
N VAL A 127 19.57 19.47 -8.95
CA VAL A 127 20.39 19.82 -7.79
C VAL A 127 21.71 20.45 -8.19
N THR A 128 22.36 19.93 -9.26
CA THR A 128 23.68 20.42 -9.70
C THR A 128 23.61 21.71 -10.52
N SER A 129 22.51 21.97 -11.20
CA SER A 129 22.37 23.12 -12.10
C SER A 129 21.62 24.32 -11.53
N ASN A 130 20.89 24.13 -10.42
CA ASN A 130 20.07 25.19 -9.83
C ASN A 130 20.38 25.36 -8.33
N PRO A 131 21.04 26.47 -7.94
CA PRO A 131 21.40 26.71 -6.53
C PRO A 131 20.21 26.65 -5.57
N ASN A 132 19.04 27.16 -5.98
CA ASN A 132 17.84 27.12 -5.12
C ASN A 132 17.36 25.68 -4.86
N VAL A 133 17.55 24.79 -5.84
CA VAL A 133 17.23 23.35 -5.65
C VAL A 133 18.30 22.69 -4.81
N ALA A 134 19.57 23.05 -4.97
CA ALA A 134 20.67 22.57 -4.15
C ALA A 134 20.47 22.96 -2.67
N ASP A 135 20.09 24.21 -2.40
CA ASP A 135 19.79 24.69 -1.07
C ASP A 135 18.58 23.95 -0.43
N ALA A 136 17.54 23.73 -1.23
CA ALA A 136 16.37 22.96 -0.80
C ALA A 136 16.67 21.46 -0.58
N TYR A 137 17.63 20.92 -1.32
CA TYR A 137 18.10 19.54 -1.16
C TYR A 137 18.86 19.36 0.16
N GLY A 138 19.74 20.32 0.50
CA GLY A 138 20.52 20.31 1.73
C GLY A 138 21.29 18.99 1.91
N ASP A 139 21.08 18.34 3.05
CA ASP A 139 21.66 17.02 3.40
C ASP A 139 20.87 15.82 2.86
N GLY A 140 19.80 16.06 2.12
CA GLY A 140 18.93 15.01 1.56
C GLY A 140 17.84 14.52 2.51
N PHE A 141 17.78 14.97 3.77
CA PHE A 141 16.74 14.57 4.72
C PHE A 141 15.35 15.17 4.44
N TYR A 142 15.28 16.19 3.59
CA TYR A 142 14.03 16.87 3.25
C TYR A 142 12.92 15.92 2.75
N ILE A 143 13.29 14.78 2.15
CA ILE A 143 12.32 13.78 1.68
C ILE A 143 11.55 13.12 2.83
N TYR A 144 12.12 13.11 4.03
CA TYR A 144 11.52 12.54 5.24
C TYR A 144 10.87 13.57 6.15
N ASP A 145 11.28 14.82 6.06
CA ASP A 145 10.90 15.88 7.01
C ASP A 145 9.92 16.88 6.42
N LYS A 146 10.03 17.14 5.12
CA LYS A 146 9.18 18.13 4.46
C LYS A 146 8.03 17.45 3.74
N LYS A 147 6.87 17.47 4.38
CA LYS A 147 5.62 17.04 3.76
C LYS A 147 5.29 17.95 2.57
N THR A 148 4.70 17.37 1.52
CA THR A 148 4.04 18.13 0.45
C THR A 148 2.62 18.49 0.89
N TRP A 149 1.96 19.44 0.19
CA TRP A 149 0.59 19.83 0.51
C TRP A 149 -0.38 18.63 0.53
N ILE A 150 -0.17 17.64 -0.34
CA ILE A 150 -0.98 16.42 -0.44
C ILE A 150 -0.85 15.53 0.80
N ASN A 151 0.26 15.67 1.53
CA ASN A 151 0.55 14.95 2.77
C ASN A 151 0.37 15.86 4.02
N GLY A 152 -0.41 16.93 3.90
CA GLY A 152 -0.66 17.87 5.00
C GLY A 152 0.50 18.82 5.30
N GLY A 153 1.39 19.08 4.32
CA GLY A 153 2.39 20.14 4.38
C GLY A 153 1.83 21.49 3.89
N ASN A 154 2.43 22.59 4.36
CA ASN A 154 2.15 23.95 3.88
C ASN A 154 3.01 24.29 2.67
#